data_9fba0d2b0bf8c700e878d0d61a79af76
#
_entry.id   9fba0d2b0bf8c700e878d0d61a79af76
#
_cell.length_a   1.000
_cell.length_b   1.000
_cell.length_c   1.000
_cell.angle_alpha   90.00
_cell.angle_beta   90.00
_cell.angle_gamma   90.00
#
_symmetry.space_group_name_H-M   'P 1'
#
loop_
_entity.id
_entity.type
_entity.pdbx_description
1 polymer ?
#
loop_
_entity_poly.entity_id
_entity_poly.type
_entity_poly.pdbx_seq_one_letter_code
_entity_poly.pdbx_strand_id
1 'polypeptide(L)'
;MPEESMHRSERLRILGFEPLDESDWVTGQHPMDDLLRGERLPHIWCQGCGLGTALSTFVNSLQWLGKNRGWDLDKVAVVSGIGCTGRIAGYVRLDSFHTTHGRAIPFATGLKLANPELKVVVLSGDGDLAGIGGNHLIHAARRNLSITVVCVNNFIYGMTGGQMGPTTPHEARAVTAQYGNYEYPFNLPYLAAAS
;
A
#
# COMPACT_ATOMS: atom_id res chain seq x y z
N MET A 1 -10.99 -2.45 -39.74
CA MET A 1 -10.51 -1.46 -38.74
C MET A 1 -9.90 -2.24 -37.61
N PRO A 2 -8.65 -2.03 -37.20
CA PRO A 2 -8.07 -2.77 -36.11
C PRO A 2 -8.73 -2.36 -34.78
N GLU A 3 -9.16 -3.33 -33.99
CA GLU A 3 -9.81 -3.16 -32.67
C GLU A 3 -8.96 -2.40 -31.62
N GLU A 4 -7.69 -2.17 -31.91
CA GLU A 4 -6.74 -1.54 -30.98
C GLU A 4 -6.88 -0.03 -30.81
N SER A 5 -7.63 0.66 -31.66
CA SER A 5 -7.80 2.13 -31.59
C SER A 5 -9.12 2.60 -30.98
N MET A 6 -9.99 1.68 -30.56
CA MET A 6 -11.30 2.03 -30.05
C MET A 6 -11.21 2.44 -28.56
N HIS A 7 -11.79 3.59 -28.23
CA HIS A 7 -11.82 4.07 -26.85
C HIS A 7 -12.58 3.10 -25.93
N ARG A 8 -12.13 2.96 -24.68
CA ARG A 8 -12.70 1.99 -23.70
C ARG A 8 -14.21 2.11 -23.53
N SER A 9 -14.74 3.35 -23.50
CA SER A 9 -16.18 3.63 -23.39
C SER A 9 -16.98 3.10 -24.58
N GLU A 10 -16.41 3.11 -25.77
CA GLU A 10 -17.02 2.62 -27.00
C GLU A 10 -17.06 1.08 -27.04
N ARG A 11 -16.03 0.42 -26.54
CA ARG A 11 -16.01 -1.05 -26.36
C ARG A 11 -17.08 -1.52 -25.35
N LEU A 12 -17.26 -0.77 -24.25
CA LEU A 12 -18.27 -1.09 -23.25
C LEU A 12 -19.69 -1.00 -23.81
N ARG A 13 -20.00 0.03 -24.63
CA ARG A 13 -21.30 0.18 -25.29
C ARG A 13 -21.58 -0.96 -26.26
N ILE A 14 -20.59 -1.40 -27.04
CA ILE A 14 -20.74 -2.53 -27.95
C ILE A 14 -21.04 -3.84 -27.19
N LEU A 15 -20.52 -3.97 -25.98
CA LEU A 15 -20.78 -5.12 -25.10
C LEU A 15 -22.09 -4.99 -24.30
N GLY A 16 -22.89 -3.95 -24.54
CA GLY A 16 -24.17 -3.71 -23.87
C GLY A 16 -24.05 -3.11 -22.47
N PHE A 17 -22.87 -2.59 -22.12
CA PHE A 17 -22.67 -1.86 -20.88
C PHE A 17 -22.73 -0.36 -21.15
N GLU A 18 -23.63 0.36 -20.50
CA GLU A 18 -23.54 1.82 -20.46
C GLU A 18 -22.28 2.20 -19.67
N PRO A 19 -21.34 2.95 -20.28
CA PRO A 19 -20.22 3.47 -19.53
C PRO A 19 -20.76 4.42 -18.48
N LEU A 20 -20.40 4.19 -17.22
CA LEU A 20 -20.69 5.14 -16.14
C LEU A 20 -20.05 6.48 -16.51
N ASP A 21 -20.78 7.57 -16.35
CA ASP A 21 -20.25 8.91 -16.55
C ASP A 21 -19.11 9.10 -15.53
N GLU A 22 -18.00 9.68 -15.95
CA GLU A 22 -16.89 9.98 -15.03
C GLU A 22 -17.37 10.87 -13.88
N SER A 23 -18.41 11.69 -14.09
CA SER A 23 -19.07 12.47 -13.04
C SER A 23 -19.77 11.61 -12.00
N ASP A 24 -20.29 10.42 -12.36
CA ASP A 24 -20.95 9.51 -11.42
C ASP A 24 -19.96 8.88 -10.42
N TRP A 25 -18.70 8.77 -10.79
CA TRP A 25 -17.63 8.30 -9.91
C TRP A 25 -17.16 9.36 -8.91
N VAL A 26 -17.35 10.63 -9.27
CA VAL A 26 -16.87 11.79 -8.49
C VAL A 26 -17.98 12.36 -7.59
N THR A 27 -19.25 12.14 -7.94
CA THR A 27 -20.39 12.74 -7.25
C THR A 27 -21.04 11.85 -6.19
N GLY A 28 -20.68 10.57 -6.12
CA GLY A 28 -21.10 9.70 -5.02
C GLY A 28 -20.46 10.17 -3.71
N GLN A 29 -21.23 10.79 -2.84
CA GLN A 29 -20.77 11.24 -1.51
C GLN A 29 -20.44 10.01 -0.63
N HIS A 30 -19.29 9.39 -0.88
CA HIS A 30 -18.80 8.33 0.00
C HIS A 30 -18.11 8.96 1.21
N PRO A 31 -18.30 8.46 2.43
CA PRO A 31 -17.69 9.02 3.65
C PRO A 31 -16.15 9.17 3.61
N MET A 32 -15.48 8.48 2.70
CA MET A 32 -14.03 8.54 2.52
C MET A 32 -13.56 9.50 1.42
N ASP A 33 -14.46 10.12 0.67
CA ASP A 33 -14.11 10.91 -0.53
C ASP A 33 -13.18 12.09 -0.23
N ASP A 34 -13.31 12.69 0.95
CA ASP A 34 -12.45 13.78 1.38
C ASP A 34 -10.97 13.40 1.46
N LEU A 35 -10.69 12.13 1.74
CA LEU A 35 -9.32 11.61 1.88
C LEU A 35 -8.87 10.73 0.72
N LEU A 36 -9.72 10.50 -0.29
CA LEU A 36 -9.39 9.72 -1.47
C LEU A 36 -9.22 10.60 -2.71
N ARG A 37 -8.29 10.22 -3.54
CA ARG A 37 -8.11 10.78 -4.89
C ARG A 37 -9.07 10.06 -5.85
N GLY A 38 -10.31 10.54 -5.93
CA GLY A 38 -11.37 9.97 -6.77
C GLY A 38 -10.96 9.87 -8.25
N GLU A 39 -10.20 10.85 -8.75
CA GLU A 39 -9.65 10.87 -10.10
C GLU A 39 -8.70 9.72 -10.43
N ARG A 40 -8.27 8.95 -9.41
CA ARG A 40 -7.40 7.77 -9.57
C ARG A 40 -8.12 6.45 -9.37
N LEU A 41 -9.41 6.50 -9.19
CA LEU A 41 -10.26 5.31 -9.12
C LEU A 41 -10.86 5.01 -10.52
N PRO A 42 -11.14 3.75 -10.86
CA PRO A 42 -10.93 2.55 -10.05
C PRO A 42 -9.43 2.24 -9.85
N HIS A 43 -9.12 1.65 -8.71
CA HIS A 43 -7.76 1.27 -8.38
C HIS A 43 -7.20 0.17 -9.30
N ILE A 44 -5.88 0.06 -9.39
CA ILE A 44 -5.18 -0.89 -10.28
C ILE A 44 -5.03 -2.31 -9.70
N TRP A 45 -5.42 -2.54 -8.47
CA TRP A 45 -5.32 -3.86 -7.86
C TRP A 45 -6.26 -4.87 -8.49
N CYS A 46 -5.94 -6.15 -8.34
CA CYS A 46 -6.77 -7.23 -8.83
C CYS A 46 -8.18 -7.19 -8.20
N GLN A 47 -9.17 -7.70 -8.93
CA GLN A 47 -10.53 -7.83 -8.41
C GLN A 47 -10.53 -8.72 -7.15
N GLY A 48 -11.21 -8.28 -6.10
CA GLY A 48 -11.25 -9.00 -4.83
C GLY A 48 -9.96 -8.94 -4.00
N CYS A 49 -8.98 -8.13 -4.39
CA CYS A 49 -7.74 -7.95 -3.64
C CYS A 49 -8.01 -7.27 -2.29
N GLY A 50 -7.44 -7.82 -1.21
CA GLY A 50 -7.55 -7.24 0.14
C GLY A 50 -6.92 -5.85 0.32
N LEU A 51 -6.18 -5.33 -0.67
CA LEU A 51 -5.61 -3.99 -0.61
C LEU A 51 -6.67 -2.88 -0.67
N GLY A 52 -7.80 -3.12 -1.33
CA GLY A 52 -8.96 -2.22 -1.25
C GLY A 52 -9.48 -2.09 0.18
N THR A 53 -9.61 -3.21 0.89
CA THR A 53 -9.99 -3.25 2.31
C THR A 53 -8.93 -2.57 3.18
N ALA A 54 -7.64 -2.80 2.91
CA ALA A 54 -6.56 -2.15 3.65
C ALA A 54 -6.58 -0.61 3.48
N LEU A 55 -6.81 -0.12 2.27
CA LEU A 55 -6.99 1.31 2.00
C LEU A 55 -8.20 1.87 2.76
N SER A 56 -9.35 1.23 2.65
CA SER A 56 -10.58 1.67 3.35
C SER A 56 -10.38 1.70 4.85
N THR A 57 -9.76 0.67 5.43
CA THR A 57 -9.47 0.61 6.87
C THR A 57 -8.52 1.73 7.30
N PHE A 58 -7.48 1.99 6.51
CA PHE A 58 -6.54 3.06 6.77
C PHE A 58 -7.22 4.44 6.77
N VAL A 59 -8.01 4.75 5.75
CA VAL A 59 -8.73 6.03 5.64
C VAL A 59 -9.73 6.20 6.78
N ASN A 60 -10.54 5.17 7.06
CA ASN A 60 -11.48 5.20 8.20
C ASN A 60 -10.77 5.42 9.55
N SER A 61 -9.60 4.79 9.73
CA SER A 61 -8.79 4.98 10.94
C SER A 61 -8.31 6.41 11.09
N LEU A 62 -7.89 7.06 10.01
CA LEU A 62 -7.46 8.46 10.01
C LEU A 62 -8.63 9.40 10.33
N GLN A 63 -9.79 9.19 9.71
CA GLN A 63 -10.99 9.98 10.00
C GLN A 63 -11.39 9.83 11.48
N TRP A 64 -11.35 8.60 12.00
CA TRP A 64 -11.62 8.33 13.41
C TRP A 64 -10.63 9.05 14.34
N LEU A 65 -9.33 8.99 14.02
CA LEU A 65 -8.28 9.67 14.79
C LEU A 65 -8.44 11.19 14.75
N GLY A 66 -8.76 11.76 13.59
CA GLY A 66 -9.07 13.18 13.46
C GLY A 66 -10.23 13.60 14.35
N LYS A 67 -11.35 12.86 14.25
CA LYS A 67 -12.59 13.16 14.97
C LYS A 67 -12.49 12.93 16.50
N ASN A 68 -11.85 11.84 16.93
CA ASN A 68 -11.92 11.37 18.32
C ASN A 68 -10.65 11.62 19.12
N ARG A 69 -9.53 11.88 18.45
CA ARG A 69 -8.21 12.10 19.07
C ARG A 69 -7.60 13.45 18.72
N GLY A 70 -8.31 14.28 17.94
CA GLY A 70 -7.85 15.60 17.54
C GLY A 70 -6.61 15.58 16.65
N TRP A 71 -6.40 14.53 15.87
CA TRP A 71 -5.31 14.50 14.90
C TRP A 71 -5.55 15.54 13.82
N ASP A 72 -4.57 16.40 13.62
CA ASP A 72 -4.49 17.27 12.46
C ASP A 72 -4.03 16.42 11.26
N LEU A 73 -4.92 16.22 10.29
CA LEU A 73 -4.65 15.39 9.13
C LEU A 73 -3.66 16.04 8.17
N ASP A 74 -3.52 17.35 8.20
CA ASP A 74 -2.47 18.09 7.46
C ASP A 74 -1.06 17.81 7.99
N LYS A 75 -0.97 17.22 9.19
CA LYS A 75 0.30 16.75 9.77
C LYS A 75 0.52 15.25 9.57
N VAL A 76 -0.29 14.58 8.78
CA VAL A 76 -0.10 13.16 8.44
C VAL A 76 0.64 13.02 7.14
N ALA A 77 1.80 12.40 7.17
CA ALA A 77 2.58 12.08 5.98
C ALA A 77 2.62 10.56 5.75
N VAL A 78 2.30 10.15 4.53
CA VAL A 78 2.29 8.73 4.11
C VAL A 78 3.51 8.44 3.27
N VAL A 79 4.27 7.43 3.64
CA VAL A 79 5.46 7.00 2.91
C VAL A 79 5.28 5.55 2.47
N SER A 80 5.57 5.27 1.22
CA SER A 80 5.53 3.91 0.68
C SER A 80 6.76 3.58 -0.14
N GLY A 81 7.09 2.30 -0.19
CA GLY A 81 8.07 1.76 -1.11
C GLY A 81 7.42 1.26 -2.40
N ILE A 82 7.95 0.20 -2.99
CA ILE A 82 7.48 -0.35 -4.28
C ILE A 82 6.74 -1.67 -4.06
N GLY A 83 5.65 -1.84 -4.79
CA GLY A 83 4.80 -3.02 -4.80
C GLY A 83 3.32 -2.64 -4.78
N CYS A 84 2.45 -3.65 -4.76
CA CYS A 84 1.00 -3.42 -4.77
C CYS A 84 0.55 -2.57 -3.57
N THR A 85 1.07 -2.84 -2.38
CA THR A 85 0.75 -2.08 -1.16
C THR A 85 1.20 -0.63 -1.26
N GLY A 86 2.37 -0.37 -1.84
CA GLY A 86 2.91 0.97 -2.00
C GLY A 86 2.02 1.90 -2.83
N ARG A 87 1.14 1.35 -3.66
CA ARG A 87 0.18 2.15 -4.45
C ARG A 87 -0.84 2.89 -3.58
N ILE A 88 -1.07 2.45 -2.33
CA ILE A 88 -2.00 3.11 -1.40
C ILE A 88 -1.66 4.60 -1.25
N ALA A 89 -0.39 4.96 -1.13
CA ALA A 89 0.04 6.35 -1.02
C ALA A 89 -0.42 7.23 -2.19
N GLY A 90 -0.62 6.64 -3.36
CA GLY A 90 -1.12 7.34 -4.54
C GLY A 90 -2.63 7.57 -4.55
N TYR A 91 -3.40 6.90 -3.70
CA TYR A 91 -4.87 7.01 -3.64
C TYR A 91 -5.37 7.93 -2.55
N VAL A 92 -4.52 8.35 -1.61
CA VAL A 92 -4.91 9.22 -0.49
C VAL A 92 -4.59 10.68 -0.78
N ARG A 93 -5.46 11.59 -0.33
CA ARG A 93 -5.30 13.07 -0.38
C ARG A 93 -4.55 13.57 0.87
N LEU A 94 -3.38 13.00 1.09
CA LEU A 94 -2.46 13.41 2.15
C LEU A 94 -1.10 13.71 1.53
N ASP A 95 -0.22 14.34 2.27
CA ASP A 95 1.18 14.41 1.89
C ASP A 95 1.73 12.99 1.78
N SER A 96 2.11 12.61 0.56
CA SER A 96 2.50 11.24 0.29
C SER A 96 3.76 11.16 -0.56
N PHE A 97 4.62 10.19 -0.20
CA PHE A 97 5.90 9.95 -0.85
C PHE A 97 5.98 8.48 -1.29
N HIS A 98 6.18 8.28 -2.58
CA HIS A 98 6.41 6.96 -3.16
C HIS A 98 7.90 6.81 -3.43
N THR A 99 8.59 6.02 -2.60
CA THR A 99 10.04 5.92 -2.60
C THR A 99 10.55 4.71 -3.36
N THR A 100 11.85 4.52 -3.40
CA THR A 100 12.51 3.34 -3.97
C THR A 100 12.17 2.09 -3.16
N HIS A 101 12.17 0.93 -3.81
CA HIS A 101 11.90 -0.38 -3.20
C HIS A 101 12.79 -0.63 -1.97
N GLY A 102 12.15 -0.96 -0.85
CA GLY A 102 12.79 -1.19 0.43
C GLY A 102 13.34 0.06 1.13
N ARG A 103 12.98 1.27 0.66
CA ARG A 103 13.53 2.53 1.20
C ARG A 103 12.49 3.42 1.87
N ALA A 104 11.27 2.93 2.10
CA ALA A 104 10.23 3.71 2.77
C ALA A 104 10.63 4.09 4.21
N ILE A 105 11.17 3.16 4.98
CA ILE A 105 11.58 3.41 6.37
C ILE A 105 12.70 4.46 6.48
N PRO A 106 13.85 4.38 5.77
CA PRO A 106 14.87 5.42 5.88
C PRO A 106 14.37 6.78 5.41
N PHE A 107 13.52 6.85 4.38
CA PHE A 107 12.87 8.10 3.99
C PHE A 107 11.99 8.64 5.11
N ALA A 108 11.11 7.81 5.67
CA ALA A 108 10.24 8.16 6.80
C ALA A 108 11.04 8.62 8.03
N THR A 109 12.19 7.98 8.27
CA THR A 109 13.12 8.37 9.32
C THR A 109 13.63 9.79 9.12
N GLY A 110 14.11 10.11 7.93
CA GLY A 110 14.57 11.45 7.58
C GLY A 110 13.47 12.50 7.74
N LEU A 111 12.28 12.19 7.23
CA LEU A 111 11.11 13.06 7.32
C LEU A 111 10.72 13.34 8.78
N LYS A 112 10.67 12.29 9.62
CA LYS A 112 10.34 12.42 11.04
C LYS A 112 11.38 13.21 11.83
N LEU A 113 12.66 13.05 11.51
CA LEU A 113 13.74 13.81 12.15
C LEU A 113 13.73 15.27 11.71
N ALA A 114 13.44 15.56 10.45
CA ALA A 114 13.35 16.92 9.92
C ALA A 114 12.14 17.69 10.48
N ASN A 115 11.00 17.00 10.68
CA ASN A 115 9.81 17.58 11.30
C ASN A 115 9.20 16.60 12.31
N PRO A 116 9.55 16.74 13.60
CA PRO A 116 9.06 15.86 14.65
C PRO A 116 7.54 15.93 14.90
N GLU A 117 6.86 17.00 14.45
CA GLU A 117 5.40 17.12 14.62
C GLU A 117 4.60 16.20 13.69
N LEU A 118 5.20 15.80 12.57
CA LEU A 118 4.52 14.94 11.61
C LEU A 118 4.16 13.56 12.21
N LYS A 119 2.97 13.10 11.86
CA LYS A 119 2.52 11.72 12.05
C LYS A 119 2.90 10.92 10.80
N VAL A 120 4.07 10.32 10.82
CA VAL A 120 4.60 9.61 9.65
C VAL A 120 4.13 8.16 9.66
N VAL A 121 3.43 7.76 8.60
CA VAL A 121 2.91 6.41 8.41
C VAL A 121 3.58 5.78 7.18
N VAL A 122 4.21 4.63 7.37
CA VAL A 122 4.77 3.81 6.30
C VAL A 122 3.76 2.74 5.90
N LEU A 123 3.40 2.67 4.62
CA LEU A 123 2.57 1.62 4.04
C LEU A 123 3.40 0.77 3.10
N SER A 124 3.64 -0.49 3.45
CA SER A 124 4.59 -1.34 2.74
C SER A 124 4.09 -2.79 2.68
N GLY A 125 4.44 -3.50 1.62
CA GLY A 125 4.27 -4.95 1.54
C GLY A 125 5.42 -5.68 2.24
N ASP A 126 5.22 -6.95 2.54
CA ASP A 126 6.20 -7.81 3.19
C ASP A 126 7.53 -7.92 2.41
N GLY A 127 7.46 -8.08 1.09
CA GLY A 127 8.65 -8.13 0.24
C GLY A 127 9.42 -6.81 0.19
N ASP A 128 8.72 -5.69 0.20
CA ASP A 128 9.32 -4.35 0.25
C ASP A 128 9.94 -4.07 1.62
N LEU A 129 9.19 -4.37 2.69
CA LEU A 129 9.57 -4.05 4.06
C LEU A 129 10.68 -4.97 4.60
N ALA A 130 10.57 -6.27 4.39
CA ALA A 130 11.42 -7.28 5.03
C ALA A 130 12.38 -7.99 4.06
N GLY A 131 12.09 -7.98 2.76
CA GLY A 131 13.02 -8.45 1.75
C GLY A 131 14.17 -7.46 1.60
N ILE A 132 14.03 -6.52 0.70
CA ILE A 132 15.08 -5.54 0.42
C ILE A 132 15.20 -4.48 1.52
N GLY A 133 14.13 -4.21 2.27
CA GLY A 133 14.07 -3.23 3.37
C GLY A 133 14.39 -3.78 4.76
N GLY A 134 14.70 -5.08 4.91
CA GLY A 134 14.77 -5.75 6.21
C GLY A 134 15.75 -5.11 7.21
N ASN A 135 16.92 -4.71 6.76
CA ASN A 135 17.89 -4.02 7.62
C ASN A 135 17.36 -2.68 8.14
N HIS A 136 16.59 -1.95 7.33
CA HIS A 136 15.98 -0.68 7.75
C HIS A 136 14.89 -0.89 8.78
N LEU A 137 14.09 -1.96 8.65
CA LEU A 137 13.08 -2.35 9.63
C LEU A 137 13.71 -2.61 10.98
N ILE A 138 14.73 -3.47 11.05
CA ILE A 138 15.46 -3.82 12.27
C ILE A 138 16.06 -2.58 12.92
N HIS A 139 16.74 -1.75 12.13
CA HIS A 139 17.37 -0.55 12.68
C HIS A 139 16.40 0.52 13.12
N ALA A 140 15.22 0.65 12.48
CA ALA A 140 14.18 1.58 12.92
C ALA A 140 13.53 1.11 14.23
N ALA A 141 13.26 -0.19 14.36
CA ALA A 141 12.74 -0.80 15.59
C ALA A 141 13.74 -0.60 16.74
N ARG A 142 15.01 -0.98 16.55
CA ARG A 142 16.07 -0.79 17.54
C ARG A 142 16.24 0.66 18.01
N ARG A 143 16.05 1.64 17.11
CA ARG A 143 16.14 3.07 17.44
C ARG A 143 14.86 3.62 18.06
N ASN A 144 13.83 2.82 18.14
CA ASN A 144 12.51 3.21 18.65
C ASN A 144 12.01 4.52 18.00
N LEU A 145 12.06 4.57 16.68
CA LEU A 145 11.64 5.76 15.93
C LEU A 145 10.13 5.96 16.03
N SER A 146 9.70 7.19 16.28
CA SER A 146 8.27 7.55 16.37
C SER A 146 7.62 7.63 14.99
N ILE A 147 7.56 6.49 14.28
CA ILE A 147 6.86 6.29 13.02
C ILE A 147 5.90 5.11 13.17
N THR A 148 4.83 5.10 12.38
CA THR A 148 3.92 3.96 12.31
C THR A 148 4.21 3.17 11.04
N VAL A 149 4.42 1.86 11.15
CA VAL A 149 4.64 0.99 10.00
C VAL A 149 3.47 0.01 9.88
N VAL A 150 2.75 0.08 8.77
CA VAL A 150 1.68 -0.84 8.40
C VAL A 150 2.20 -1.75 7.30
N CYS A 151 2.35 -3.02 7.62
CA CYS A 151 2.76 -4.05 6.67
C CYS A 151 1.55 -4.85 6.20
N VAL A 152 1.32 -4.87 4.90
CA VAL A 152 0.37 -5.82 4.29
C VAL A 152 1.15 -7.05 3.85
N ASN A 153 1.00 -8.13 4.61
CA ASN A 153 1.69 -9.39 4.35
C ASN A 153 0.83 -10.31 3.48
N ASN A 154 1.22 -10.49 2.23
CA ASN A 154 0.57 -11.37 1.27
C ASN A 154 1.41 -12.59 0.86
N PHE A 155 2.59 -12.75 1.47
CA PHE A 155 3.50 -13.89 1.32
C PHE A 155 4.17 -14.02 -0.06
N ILE A 156 4.05 -13.04 -0.95
CA ILE A 156 4.63 -13.08 -2.29
C ILE A 156 4.99 -11.67 -2.80
N TYR A 157 5.82 -11.59 -3.84
CA TYR A 157 5.95 -10.41 -4.67
C TYR A 157 4.82 -10.38 -5.70
N GLY A 158 3.66 -9.79 -5.34
CA GLY A 158 2.45 -9.83 -6.17
C GLY A 158 2.57 -9.03 -7.46
N MET A 159 3.09 -7.79 -7.41
CA MET A 159 3.15 -6.88 -8.56
C MET A 159 3.98 -7.45 -9.73
N THR A 160 5.00 -8.23 -9.44
CA THR A 160 5.91 -8.80 -10.43
C THR A 160 5.52 -10.20 -10.91
N GLY A 161 4.41 -10.74 -10.42
CA GLY A 161 3.83 -12.00 -10.93
C GLY A 161 3.83 -13.17 -9.96
N GLY A 162 4.07 -12.97 -8.64
CA GLY A 162 3.90 -14.02 -7.64
C GLY A 162 5.18 -14.80 -7.31
N GLN A 163 6.32 -14.12 -7.31
CA GLN A 163 7.58 -14.71 -6.86
C GLN A 163 7.57 -14.93 -5.35
N MET A 164 8.33 -15.92 -4.89
CA MET A 164 8.59 -16.18 -3.49
C MET A 164 9.18 -14.92 -2.81
N GLY A 165 8.65 -14.58 -1.66
CA GLY A 165 9.11 -13.48 -0.81
C GLY A 165 9.65 -13.98 0.54
N PRO A 166 10.13 -13.07 1.39
CA PRO A 166 10.77 -13.43 2.67
C PRO A 166 9.79 -14.02 3.69
N THR A 167 8.51 -13.93 3.45
CA THR A 167 7.42 -14.41 4.33
C THR A 167 6.64 -15.57 3.73
N THR A 168 7.02 -16.02 2.53
CA THR A 168 6.37 -17.17 1.88
C THR A 168 6.49 -18.40 2.78
N PRO A 169 5.36 -19.05 3.15
CA PRO A 169 5.39 -20.21 4.04
C PRO A 169 6.29 -21.32 3.52
N HIS A 170 6.90 -22.05 4.44
CA HIS A 170 7.68 -23.25 4.09
C HIS A 170 6.80 -24.23 3.30
N GLU A 171 7.36 -24.87 2.28
CA GLU A 171 6.69 -25.77 1.34
C GLU A 171 5.63 -25.11 0.42
N ALA A 172 5.27 -23.83 0.61
CA ALA A 172 4.35 -23.17 -0.29
C ALA A 172 4.95 -22.99 -1.69
N ARG A 173 4.11 -23.14 -2.71
CA ARG A 173 4.52 -22.98 -4.11
C ARG A 173 4.34 -21.55 -4.57
N ALA A 174 5.31 -21.06 -5.30
CA ALA A 174 5.31 -19.75 -5.93
C ALA A 174 5.97 -19.84 -7.31
N VAL A 175 5.91 -18.78 -8.11
CA VAL A 175 6.51 -18.76 -9.47
C VAL A 175 8.00 -19.13 -9.44
N THR A 176 8.74 -18.68 -8.44
CA THR A 176 10.17 -18.98 -8.25
C THR A 176 10.44 -20.14 -7.28
N ALA A 177 9.39 -20.78 -6.76
CA ALA A 177 9.47 -21.93 -5.86
C ALA A 177 8.47 -23.01 -6.30
N GLN A 178 8.62 -23.52 -7.53
CA GLN A 178 7.65 -24.46 -8.15
C GLN A 178 7.56 -25.81 -7.44
N TYR A 179 8.64 -26.21 -6.79
CA TYR A 179 8.72 -27.48 -6.00
C TYR A 179 8.45 -27.28 -4.51
N GLY A 180 8.11 -26.06 -4.10
CA GLY A 180 7.91 -25.66 -2.72
C GLY A 180 9.07 -24.80 -2.19
N ASN A 181 8.73 -23.86 -1.28
CA ASN A 181 9.71 -23.03 -0.62
C ASN A 181 10.45 -23.85 0.45
N TYR A 182 11.77 -23.92 0.37
CA TYR A 182 12.63 -24.59 1.36
C TYR A 182 13.19 -23.63 2.43
N GLU A 183 12.98 -22.32 2.26
CA GLU A 183 13.40 -21.30 3.22
C GLU A 183 12.38 -21.13 4.34
N TYR A 184 12.85 -20.82 5.54
CA TYR A 184 11.97 -20.48 6.64
C TYR A 184 11.50 -19.02 6.54
N PRO A 185 10.19 -18.74 6.64
CA PRO A 185 9.67 -17.40 6.51
C PRO A 185 10.02 -16.54 7.72
N PHE A 186 10.20 -15.23 7.49
CA PHE A 186 10.26 -14.27 8.58
C PHE A 186 8.91 -14.15 9.29
N ASN A 187 8.95 -14.19 10.61
CA ASN A 187 7.85 -13.74 11.47
C ASN A 187 8.07 -12.24 11.75
N LEU A 188 7.42 -11.38 10.95
CA LEU A 188 7.66 -9.94 10.99
C LEU A 188 7.31 -9.30 12.35
N PRO A 189 6.16 -9.62 13.00
CA PRO A 189 5.88 -9.10 14.34
C PRO A 189 6.96 -9.47 15.36
N TYR A 190 7.42 -10.72 15.34
CA TYR A 190 8.46 -11.18 16.24
C TYR A 190 9.81 -10.52 15.95
N LEU A 191 10.15 -10.36 14.68
CA LEU A 191 11.39 -9.69 14.27
C LEU A 191 11.41 -8.22 14.74
N ALA A 192 10.28 -7.52 14.58
CA ALA A 192 10.17 -6.14 15.04
C ALA A 192 10.22 -6.03 16.59
N ALA A 193 9.61 -6.98 17.30
CA ALA A 193 9.59 -6.98 18.77
C ALA A 193 10.95 -7.38 19.38
N ALA A 194 11.75 -8.16 18.66
CA ALA A 194 13.06 -8.62 19.12
C ALA A 194 14.19 -7.61 18.80
N SER A 195 13.90 -6.57 18.01
CA SER A 195 14.87 -5.55 17.60
C SER A 195 14.72 -4.30 18.47
#